data_ff97df06bf342be3096952dc84ff7c47
#
_entry.id   ff97df06bf342be3096952dc84ff7c47
#
_cell.length_a   1.000
_cell.length_b   1.000
_cell.length_c   1.000
_cell.angle_alpha   90.00
_cell.angle_beta   90.00
_cell.angle_gamma   90.00
#
_symmetry.space_group_name_H-M   'P 1'
#
loop_
_entity.id
_entity.type
_entity.pdbx_description
1 polymer ?
#
loop_
_entity_poly.entity_id
_entity_poly.type
_entity_poly.pdbx_seq_one_letter_code
_entity_poly.pdbx_strand_id
1 'polypeptide(L)'
;PYTSSAASDVYKRQLWFLSLLSITFITVYGPKWKWLRKNLIFGWIGTVPLGIYLLSGGLGLNPVMTRHWGGLTLTILITSCSILFSLPIGILLALCRRSSIFLIQKSSSVYIDVMRAVPLISVLFFGQLLIPLFLPVGLEIDRVWRAVIAFTFFVSAYIAEDIKGGLQSIPKNQIEAAKSLGLNKYQINIYILIPQALRVALPAITNQLIGLFQNTSLMAILGLMELLGVSRSILANPEYIGQYILSLIHI
;
A
#
# COMPACT_ATOMS: atom_id res chain seq x y z
N PRO A 1 18.45 -8.85 -30.53
CA PRO A 1 17.99 -10.15 -30.10
C PRO A 1 17.69 -10.09 -28.62
N TYR A 2 16.40 -10.05 -28.28
CA TYR A 2 15.97 -10.19 -26.90
C TYR A 2 16.42 -11.57 -26.43
N THR A 3 17.26 -11.62 -25.40
CA THR A 3 17.61 -12.89 -24.77
C THR A 3 16.34 -13.56 -24.23
N SER A 4 16.29 -14.88 -24.21
CA SER A 4 15.14 -15.65 -23.74
C SER A 4 14.67 -15.22 -22.32
N SER A 5 15.57 -14.71 -21.50
CA SER A 5 15.27 -14.14 -20.18
C SER A 5 14.45 -12.85 -20.27
N ALA A 6 14.77 -11.93 -21.18
CA ALA A 6 14.04 -10.67 -21.33
C ALA A 6 12.60 -10.90 -21.81
N ALA A 7 12.38 -11.87 -22.72
CA ALA A 7 11.04 -12.26 -23.16
C ALA A 7 10.21 -12.82 -21.99
N SER A 8 10.80 -13.68 -21.15
CA SER A 8 10.09 -14.24 -19.97
C SER A 8 9.64 -13.15 -18.98
N ASP A 9 10.44 -12.09 -18.81
CA ASP A 9 10.15 -10.98 -17.92
C ASP A 9 8.96 -10.14 -18.41
N VAL A 10 8.86 -9.94 -19.73
CA VAL A 10 7.72 -9.25 -20.35
C VAL A 10 6.43 -10.03 -20.11
N TYR A 11 6.43 -11.36 -20.35
CA TYR A 11 5.25 -12.20 -20.12
C TYR A 11 4.76 -12.18 -18.68
N LYS A 12 5.66 -12.22 -17.70
CA LYS A 12 5.30 -12.17 -16.27
C LYS A 12 4.57 -10.89 -15.92
N ARG A 13 5.10 -9.75 -16.38
CA ARG A 13 4.49 -8.43 -16.17
C ARG A 13 3.13 -8.36 -16.85
N GLN A 14 3.02 -8.88 -18.08
CA GLN A 14 1.76 -8.94 -18.81
C GLN A 14 0.71 -9.80 -18.12
N LEU A 15 1.07 -10.99 -17.62
CA LEU A 15 0.16 -11.86 -16.87
C LEU A 15 -0.35 -11.18 -15.60
N TRP A 16 0.51 -10.48 -14.87
CA TRP A 16 0.09 -9.74 -13.69
C TRP A 16 -0.83 -8.57 -14.05
N PHE A 17 -0.48 -7.77 -15.06
CA PHE A 17 -1.36 -6.70 -15.54
C PHE A 17 -2.70 -7.22 -16.06
N LEU A 18 -2.73 -8.33 -16.76
CA LEU A 18 -3.97 -8.97 -17.19
C LEU A 18 -4.83 -9.40 -16.00
N SER A 19 -4.21 -9.93 -14.94
CA SER A 19 -4.95 -10.27 -13.71
C SER A 19 -5.54 -9.04 -13.02
N LEU A 20 -4.80 -7.93 -12.95
CA LEU A 20 -5.27 -6.65 -12.42
C LEU A 20 -6.41 -6.07 -13.28
N LEU A 21 -6.27 -6.08 -14.60
CA LEU A 21 -7.31 -5.62 -15.52
C LEU A 21 -8.57 -6.49 -15.41
N SER A 22 -8.40 -7.81 -15.32
CA SER A 22 -9.54 -8.74 -15.19
C SER A 22 -10.31 -8.49 -13.89
N ILE A 23 -9.63 -8.34 -12.76
CA ILE A 23 -10.31 -8.08 -11.49
C ILE A 23 -10.94 -6.68 -11.46
N THR A 24 -10.29 -5.68 -12.08
CA THR A 24 -10.88 -4.35 -12.24
C THR A 24 -12.15 -4.41 -13.07
N PHE A 25 -12.12 -5.11 -14.20
CA PHE A 25 -13.28 -5.32 -15.06
C PHE A 25 -14.42 -6.01 -14.30
N ILE A 26 -14.11 -7.09 -13.58
CA ILE A 26 -15.08 -7.79 -12.73
C ILE A 26 -15.63 -6.87 -11.64
N THR A 27 -14.81 -6.00 -11.06
CA THR A 27 -15.26 -5.05 -10.03
C THR A 27 -16.26 -4.03 -10.58
N VAL A 28 -16.03 -3.53 -11.80
CA VAL A 28 -16.86 -2.51 -12.44
C VAL A 28 -18.13 -3.11 -13.04
N TYR A 29 -18.01 -4.21 -13.77
CA TYR A 29 -19.10 -4.77 -14.59
C TYR A 29 -19.77 -6.03 -14.01
N GLY A 30 -19.16 -6.65 -12.98
CA GLY A 30 -19.65 -7.87 -12.33
C GLY A 30 -20.59 -7.74 -11.12
N PRO A 31 -21.09 -6.53 -10.72
CA PRO A 31 -21.91 -6.39 -9.51
C PRO A 31 -23.26 -7.12 -9.56
N LYS A 32 -23.68 -7.62 -10.72
CA LYS A 32 -24.91 -8.43 -10.87
C LYS A 32 -24.79 -9.82 -10.23
N TRP A 33 -23.58 -10.35 -10.00
CA TRP A 33 -23.34 -11.68 -9.46
C TRP A 33 -23.02 -11.59 -7.97
N LYS A 34 -23.98 -11.89 -7.10
CA LYS A 34 -23.86 -11.78 -5.63
C LYS A 34 -22.64 -12.54 -5.05
N TRP A 35 -22.33 -13.72 -5.59
CA TRP A 35 -21.19 -14.53 -5.17
C TRP A 35 -19.85 -13.84 -5.48
N LEU A 36 -19.73 -13.31 -6.70
CA LEU A 36 -18.52 -12.62 -7.14
C LEU A 36 -18.25 -11.38 -6.30
N ARG A 37 -19.29 -10.60 -6.02
CA ARG A 37 -19.21 -9.39 -5.19
C ARG A 37 -18.71 -9.66 -3.77
N LYS A 38 -19.11 -10.80 -3.18
CA LYS A 38 -18.64 -11.20 -1.84
C LYS A 38 -17.15 -11.52 -1.81
N ASN A 39 -16.60 -12.06 -2.91
CA ASN A 39 -15.24 -12.56 -2.99
C ASN A 39 -14.26 -11.57 -3.67
N LEU A 40 -14.71 -10.43 -4.17
CA LEU A 40 -13.86 -9.44 -4.83
C LEU A 40 -12.69 -8.97 -3.97
N ILE A 41 -12.90 -8.81 -2.67
CA ILE A 41 -11.85 -8.38 -1.75
C ILE A 41 -10.69 -9.40 -1.71
N PHE A 42 -11.01 -10.69 -1.70
CA PHE A 42 -9.99 -11.75 -1.74
C PHE A 42 -9.26 -11.79 -3.09
N GLY A 43 -9.98 -11.47 -4.17
CA GLY A 43 -9.39 -11.32 -5.50
C GLY A 43 -8.35 -10.19 -5.51
N TRP A 44 -8.70 -9.01 -5.02
CA TRP A 44 -7.78 -7.88 -4.92
C TRP A 44 -6.57 -8.17 -4.03
N ILE A 45 -6.78 -8.75 -2.84
CA ILE A 45 -5.70 -9.18 -1.95
C ILE A 45 -4.81 -10.22 -2.64
N GLY A 46 -5.40 -11.16 -3.40
CA GLY A 46 -4.68 -12.22 -4.11
C GLY A 46 -3.80 -11.72 -5.27
N THR A 47 -4.10 -10.55 -5.87
CA THR A 47 -3.26 -10.01 -6.95
C THR A 47 -1.86 -9.64 -6.50
N VAL A 48 -1.68 -9.26 -5.24
CA VAL A 48 -0.37 -8.89 -4.68
C VAL A 48 0.57 -10.10 -4.58
N PRO A 49 0.22 -11.19 -3.85
CA PRO A 49 1.07 -12.37 -3.81
C PRO A 49 1.23 -13.04 -5.18
N LEU A 50 0.21 -12.98 -6.05
CA LEU A 50 0.34 -13.45 -7.43
C LEU A 50 1.41 -12.66 -8.20
N GLY A 51 1.43 -11.34 -8.08
CA GLY A 51 2.45 -10.49 -8.71
C GLY A 51 3.85 -10.83 -8.21
N ILE A 52 4.02 -10.96 -6.89
CA ILE A 52 5.29 -11.35 -6.27
C ILE A 52 5.72 -12.74 -6.76
N TYR A 53 4.81 -13.72 -6.75
CA TYR A 53 5.08 -15.08 -7.21
C TYR A 53 5.53 -15.13 -8.67
N LEU A 54 4.85 -14.41 -9.56
CA LEU A 54 5.22 -14.34 -10.98
C LEU A 54 6.59 -13.67 -11.17
N LEU A 55 6.87 -12.57 -10.49
CA LEU A 55 8.16 -11.88 -10.58
C LEU A 55 9.32 -12.68 -9.97
N SER A 56 9.04 -13.47 -8.94
CA SER A 56 10.05 -14.34 -8.29
C SER A 56 10.37 -15.62 -9.06
N GLY A 57 9.80 -15.83 -10.25
CA GLY A 57 10.08 -17.01 -11.07
C GLY A 57 9.05 -18.11 -10.97
N GLY A 58 7.84 -17.82 -10.51
CA GLY A 58 6.72 -18.78 -10.50
C GLY A 58 6.41 -19.34 -11.90
N LEU A 59 5.75 -20.48 -11.95
CA LEU A 59 5.44 -21.24 -13.17
C LEU A 59 6.67 -21.71 -13.96
N GLY A 60 7.81 -21.96 -13.28
CA GLY A 60 9.04 -22.41 -13.94
C GLY A 60 9.78 -21.33 -14.76
N LEU A 61 9.41 -20.06 -14.58
CA LEU A 61 10.07 -18.93 -15.22
C LEU A 61 11.33 -18.52 -14.43
N ASN A 62 12.33 -17.97 -15.10
CA ASN A 62 13.54 -17.51 -14.43
C ASN A 62 13.23 -16.37 -13.44
N PRO A 63 13.76 -16.39 -12.20
CA PRO A 63 13.54 -15.32 -11.23
C PRO A 63 14.12 -14.00 -11.74
N VAL A 64 13.36 -12.91 -11.58
CA VAL A 64 13.83 -11.54 -11.89
C VAL A 64 14.32 -10.92 -10.60
N MET A 65 15.59 -10.55 -10.56
CA MET A 65 16.15 -9.84 -9.41
C MET A 65 15.40 -8.52 -9.19
N THR A 66 15.13 -8.17 -7.95
CA THR A 66 14.38 -6.96 -7.56
C THR A 66 14.98 -5.66 -8.11
N ARG A 67 16.30 -5.63 -8.33
CA ARG A 67 16.99 -4.50 -9.00
C ARG A 67 16.52 -4.22 -10.44
N HIS A 68 15.90 -5.22 -11.09
CA HIS A 68 15.33 -5.09 -12.43
C HIS A 68 13.83 -4.78 -12.40
N TRP A 69 13.23 -4.77 -11.21
CA TRP A 69 11.86 -4.32 -11.06
C TRP A 69 11.82 -2.81 -11.20
N GLY A 70 11.08 -2.32 -12.16
CA GLY A 70 11.03 -0.88 -12.45
C GLY A 70 9.75 -0.47 -13.15
N GLY A 71 9.61 0.83 -13.38
CA GLY A 71 8.48 1.42 -14.06
C GLY A 71 7.17 1.20 -13.32
N LEU A 72 6.08 1.12 -14.07
CA LEU A 72 4.73 0.96 -13.54
C LEU A 72 4.57 -0.30 -12.67
N THR A 73 5.27 -1.38 -13.00
CA THR A 73 5.24 -2.64 -12.22
C THR A 73 5.70 -2.40 -10.78
N LEU A 74 6.82 -1.72 -10.60
CA LEU A 74 7.36 -1.41 -9.27
C LEU A 74 6.43 -0.45 -8.51
N THR A 75 5.93 0.58 -9.18
CA THR A 75 4.97 1.53 -8.61
C THR A 75 3.73 0.84 -8.06
N ILE A 76 3.08 0.00 -8.87
CA ILE A 76 1.87 -0.73 -8.45
C ILE A 76 2.19 -1.72 -7.34
N LEU A 77 3.30 -2.45 -7.43
CA LEU A 77 3.67 -3.44 -6.42
C LEU A 77 3.89 -2.78 -5.05
N ILE A 78 4.71 -1.72 -5.00
CA ILE A 78 4.98 -1.01 -3.73
C ILE A 78 3.70 -0.41 -3.17
N THR A 79 2.90 0.26 -3.99
CA THR A 79 1.63 0.85 -3.56
C THR A 79 0.69 -0.22 -3.00
N SER A 80 0.49 -1.32 -3.73
CA SER A 80 -0.43 -2.39 -3.34
C SER A 80 0.03 -3.11 -2.07
N CYS A 81 1.32 -3.43 -1.95
CA CYS A 81 1.87 -4.04 -0.74
C CYS A 81 1.73 -3.10 0.46
N SER A 82 2.13 -1.85 0.29
CA SER A 82 2.14 -0.89 1.40
C SER A 82 0.73 -0.60 1.92
N ILE A 83 -0.27 -0.42 1.05
CA ILE A 83 -1.67 -0.20 1.49
C ILE A 83 -2.26 -1.45 2.14
N LEU A 84 -1.95 -2.64 1.61
CA LEU A 84 -2.42 -3.91 2.14
C LEU A 84 -1.97 -4.11 3.61
N PHE A 85 -0.73 -3.77 3.91
CA PHE A 85 -0.19 -3.88 5.28
C PHE A 85 -0.55 -2.67 6.15
N SER A 86 -0.61 -1.46 5.59
CA SER A 86 -0.91 -0.26 6.37
C SER A 86 -2.36 -0.21 6.87
N LEU A 87 -3.32 -0.78 6.14
CA LEU A 87 -4.72 -0.77 6.55
C LEU A 87 -4.95 -1.52 7.88
N PRO A 88 -4.55 -2.79 8.06
CA PRO A 88 -4.72 -3.48 9.35
C PRO A 88 -3.92 -2.82 10.48
N ILE A 89 -2.70 -2.33 10.20
CA ILE A 89 -1.89 -1.62 11.19
C ILE A 89 -2.59 -0.31 11.59
N GLY A 90 -3.13 0.46 10.64
CA GLY A 90 -3.87 1.69 10.90
C GLY A 90 -5.13 1.46 11.74
N ILE A 91 -5.90 0.40 11.46
CA ILE A 91 -7.05 0.00 12.28
C ILE A 91 -6.60 -0.32 13.71
N LEU A 92 -5.54 -1.11 13.85
CA LEU A 92 -5.00 -1.49 15.16
C LEU A 92 -4.55 -0.25 15.95
N LEU A 93 -3.79 0.65 15.32
CA LEU A 93 -3.32 1.90 15.94
C LEU A 93 -4.50 2.79 16.38
N ALA A 94 -5.54 2.92 15.55
CA ALA A 94 -6.74 3.70 15.91
C ALA A 94 -7.45 3.12 17.13
N LEU A 95 -7.53 1.79 17.25
CA LEU A 95 -8.11 1.11 18.40
C LEU A 95 -7.21 1.21 19.63
N CYS A 96 -5.88 1.03 19.48
CA CYS A 96 -4.91 1.16 20.56
C CYS A 96 -4.93 2.57 21.16
N ARG A 97 -5.10 3.61 20.34
CA ARG A 97 -5.23 5.01 20.79
C ARG A 97 -6.47 5.24 21.68
N ARG A 98 -7.48 4.36 21.61
CA ARG A 98 -8.69 4.36 22.45
C ARG A 98 -8.63 3.35 23.61
N SER A 99 -7.47 2.75 23.84
CA SER A 99 -7.28 1.79 24.92
C SER A 99 -7.43 2.47 26.28
N SER A 100 -7.94 1.72 27.27
CA SER A 100 -7.94 2.11 28.66
C SER A 100 -6.56 1.95 29.33
N ILE A 101 -5.66 1.19 28.70
CA ILE A 101 -4.29 0.98 29.18
C ILE A 101 -3.46 2.17 28.73
N PHE A 102 -3.02 2.99 29.70
CA PHE A 102 -2.27 4.23 29.43
C PHE A 102 -1.06 4.05 28.52
N LEU A 103 -0.26 3.00 28.75
CA LEU A 103 0.94 2.75 27.95
C LEU A 103 0.60 2.50 26.48
N ILE A 104 -0.38 1.66 26.19
CA ILE A 104 -0.83 1.36 24.81
C ILE A 104 -1.37 2.62 24.14
N GLN A 105 -2.23 3.35 24.83
CA GLN A 105 -2.82 4.59 24.33
C GLN A 105 -1.72 5.62 24.02
N LYS A 106 -0.79 5.84 24.94
CA LYS A 106 0.26 6.85 24.79
C LYS A 106 1.24 6.48 23.70
N SER A 107 1.72 5.22 23.66
CA SER A 107 2.65 4.75 22.62
C SER A 107 2.06 4.89 21.23
N SER A 108 0.79 4.46 21.05
CA SER A 108 0.10 4.60 19.76
C SER A 108 -0.07 6.06 19.35
N SER A 109 -0.40 6.95 20.31
CA SER A 109 -0.55 8.38 20.04
C SER A 109 0.79 9.00 19.61
N VAL A 110 1.85 8.73 20.36
CA VAL A 110 3.20 9.24 20.05
C VAL A 110 3.66 8.76 18.67
N TYR A 111 3.47 7.47 18.38
CA TYR A 111 3.81 6.91 17.05
C TYR A 111 3.09 7.65 15.93
N ILE A 112 1.75 7.78 16.03
CA ILE A 112 0.94 8.44 15.00
C ILE A 112 1.37 9.90 14.82
N ASP A 113 1.56 10.63 15.93
CA ASP A 113 1.90 12.04 15.89
C ASP A 113 3.31 12.27 15.33
N VAL A 114 4.29 11.44 15.69
CA VAL A 114 5.67 11.49 15.17
C VAL A 114 5.68 11.16 13.66
N MET A 115 5.05 10.06 13.24
CA MET A 115 5.05 9.68 11.82
C MET A 115 4.38 10.72 10.91
N ARG A 116 3.40 11.44 11.42
CA ARG A 116 2.73 12.52 10.68
C ARG A 116 3.48 13.85 10.73
N ALA A 117 4.38 14.04 11.68
CA ALA A 117 5.20 15.25 11.80
C ALA A 117 6.47 15.19 10.93
N VAL A 118 6.96 13.98 10.62
CA VAL A 118 8.20 13.78 9.85
C VAL A 118 7.89 13.77 8.36
N PRO A 119 8.70 14.44 7.49
CA PRO A 119 8.55 14.34 6.04
C PRO A 119 8.73 12.91 5.56
N LEU A 120 7.89 12.48 4.64
CA LEU A 120 7.93 11.11 4.08
C LEU A 120 9.31 10.74 3.54
N ILE A 121 9.99 11.68 2.86
CA ILE A 121 11.32 11.43 2.32
C ILE A 121 12.32 11.04 3.42
N SER A 122 12.25 11.66 4.59
CA SER A 122 13.09 11.31 5.73
C SER A 122 12.79 9.89 6.21
N VAL A 123 11.52 9.49 6.27
CA VAL A 123 11.13 8.12 6.65
C VAL A 123 11.67 7.11 5.65
N LEU A 124 11.64 7.41 4.34
CA LEU A 124 12.21 6.56 3.30
C LEU A 124 13.72 6.41 3.44
N PHE A 125 14.45 7.51 3.68
CA PHE A 125 15.89 7.45 3.96
C PHE A 125 16.20 6.63 5.20
N PHE A 126 15.47 6.84 6.28
CA PHE A 126 15.59 6.03 7.50
C PHE A 126 15.39 4.53 7.18
N GLY A 127 14.33 4.19 6.45
CA GLY A 127 14.08 2.82 6.03
C GLY A 127 15.23 2.23 5.21
N GLN A 128 15.81 2.99 4.28
CA GLN A 128 16.88 2.50 3.43
C GLN A 128 18.24 2.39 4.14
N LEU A 129 18.56 3.31 5.03
CA LEU A 129 19.88 3.40 5.67
C LEU A 129 19.92 2.71 7.02
N LEU A 130 18.87 2.87 7.86
CA LEU A 130 18.92 2.38 9.24
C LEU A 130 18.45 0.93 9.35
N ILE A 131 17.45 0.49 8.57
CA ILE A 131 17.01 -0.92 8.67
C ILE A 131 18.19 -1.88 8.56
N PRO A 132 19.10 -1.76 7.56
CA PRO A 132 20.26 -2.65 7.46
C PRO A 132 21.18 -2.64 8.70
N LEU A 133 21.30 -1.49 9.38
CA LEU A 133 22.18 -1.37 10.55
C LEU A 133 21.64 -2.13 11.78
N PHE A 134 20.34 -2.34 11.87
CA PHE A 134 19.72 -3.08 12.96
C PHE A 134 19.57 -4.57 12.69
N LEU A 135 19.94 -5.03 11.47
CA LEU A 135 19.83 -6.44 11.11
C LEU A 135 21.08 -7.21 11.56
N PRO A 136 20.93 -8.46 11.98
CA PRO A 136 22.06 -9.33 12.27
C PRO A 136 22.94 -9.52 11.02
N VAL A 137 24.23 -9.76 11.26
CA VAL A 137 25.20 -10.03 10.17
C VAL A 137 24.73 -11.21 9.33
N GLY A 138 24.66 -11.00 8.00
CA GLY A 138 24.22 -12.02 7.06
C GLY A 138 22.72 -11.99 6.73
N LEU A 139 21.92 -11.13 7.39
CA LEU A 139 20.52 -10.89 7.02
C LEU A 139 20.39 -9.58 6.25
N GLU A 140 20.02 -9.67 4.98
CA GLU A 140 19.82 -8.51 4.13
C GLU A 140 18.34 -8.44 3.70
N ILE A 141 17.70 -7.29 3.94
CA ILE A 141 16.39 -6.99 3.37
C ILE A 141 16.62 -6.18 2.09
N ASP A 142 16.04 -6.67 1.01
CA ASP A 142 16.11 -5.98 -0.29
C ASP A 142 15.55 -4.56 -0.25
N ARG A 143 16.08 -3.68 -1.12
CA ARG A 143 15.72 -2.25 -1.19
C ARG A 143 14.22 -2.02 -1.42
N VAL A 144 13.59 -2.84 -2.26
CA VAL A 144 12.15 -2.73 -2.54
C VAL A 144 11.34 -3.00 -1.27
N TRP A 145 11.69 -4.06 -0.53
CA TRP A 145 11.01 -4.40 0.72
C TRP A 145 11.25 -3.38 1.83
N ARG A 146 12.43 -2.78 1.89
CA ARG A 146 12.68 -1.66 2.82
C ARG A 146 11.80 -0.46 2.50
N ALA A 147 11.60 -0.14 1.22
CA ALA A 147 10.68 0.90 0.80
C ALA A 147 9.22 0.56 1.18
N VAL A 148 8.77 -0.68 0.93
CA VAL A 148 7.43 -1.14 1.33
C VAL A 148 7.22 -0.99 2.84
N ILE A 149 8.20 -1.39 3.66
CA ILE A 149 8.13 -1.26 5.12
C ILE A 149 8.00 0.22 5.53
N ALA A 150 8.86 1.09 4.98
CA ALA A 150 8.83 2.52 5.30
C ALA A 150 7.49 3.18 4.92
N PHE A 151 6.98 2.92 3.72
CA PHE A 151 5.66 3.39 3.30
C PHE A 151 4.54 2.83 4.16
N THR A 152 4.60 1.54 4.50
CA THR A 152 3.58 0.89 5.34
C THR A 152 3.48 1.59 6.70
N PHE A 153 4.59 1.80 7.37
CA PHE A 153 4.59 2.47 8.67
C PHE A 153 4.14 3.93 8.55
N PHE A 154 4.59 4.65 7.54
CA PHE A 154 4.17 6.03 7.33
C PHE A 154 2.66 6.13 7.08
N VAL A 155 2.13 5.40 6.10
CA VAL A 155 0.72 5.47 5.71
C VAL A 155 -0.21 4.94 6.79
N SER A 156 0.22 3.95 7.59
CA SER A 156 -0.58 3.42 8.70
C SER A 156 -0.94 4.48 9.73
N ALA A 157 -0.06 5.46 9.98
CA ALA A 157 -0.32 6.56 10.90
C ALA A 157 -1.42 7.51 10.36
N TYR A 158 -1.44 7.77 9.07
CA TYR A 158 -2.48 8.58 8.42
C TYR A 158 -3.83 7.83 8.40
N ILE A 159 -3.82 6.55 8.02
CA ILE A 159 -5.02 5.70 8.07
C ILE A 159 -5.59 5.63 9.49
N ALA A 160 -4.73 5.55 10.52
CA ALA A 160 -5.18 5.54 11.91
C ALA A 160 -5.93 6.82 12.29
N GLU A 161 -5.46 7.98 11.80
CA GLU A 161 -6.14 9.27 12.06
C GLU A 161 -7.46 9.36 11.27
N ASP A 162 -7.49 8.89 10.00
CA ASP A 162 -8.71 8.84 9.20
C ASP A 162 -9.77 7.95 9.86
N ILE A 163 -9.38 6.78 10.36
CA ILE A 163 -10.27 5.86 11.08
C ILE A 163 -10.72 6.46 12.41
N LYS A 164 -9.85 7.19 13.12
CA LYS A 164 -10.23 7.91 14.34
C LYS A 164 -11.34 8.92 14.05
N GLY A 165 -11.21 9.68 12.95
CA GLY A 165 -12.27 10.59 12.48
C GLY A 165 -13.59 9.85 12.26
N GLY A 166 -13.53 8.70 11.56
CA GLY A 166 -14.68 7.83 11.36
C GLY A 166 -15.28 7.29 12.67
N LEU A 167 -14.45 6.90 13.63
CA LEU A 167 -14.91 6.45 14.95
C LEU A 167 -15.58 7.58 15.78
N GLN A 168 -15.12 8.81 15.61
CA GLN A 168 -15.69 9.97 16.31
C GLN A 168 -17.04 10.40 15.74
N SER A 169 -17.34 10.11 14.49
CA SER A 169 -18.62 10.42 13.84
C SER A 169 -19.75 9.51 14.27
N ILE A 170 -19.47 8.38 14.94
CA ILE A 170 -20.50 7.42 15.36
C ILE A 170 -21.21 7.92 16.60
N PRO A 171 -22.56 8.03 16.60
CA PRO A 171 -23.32 8.50 17.74
C PRO A 171 -23.17 7.59 18.96
N LYS A 172 -23.12 8.18 20.17
CA LYS A 172 -22.94 7.44 21.43
C LYS A 172 -24.05 6.43 21.70
N ASN A 173 -25.28 6.70 21.26
CA ASN A 173 -26.43 5.82 21.41
C ASN A 173 -26.21 4.43 20.77
N GLN A 174 -25.39 4.33 19.71
CA GLN A 174 -25.00 3.04 19.12
C GLN A 174 -24.21 2.18 20.10
N ILE A 175 -23.32 2.80 20.87
CA ILE A 175 -22.51 2.11 21.89
C ILE A 175 -23.40 1.71 23.08
N GLU A 176 -24.31 2.58 23.48
CA GLU A 176 -25.24 2.34 24.58
C GLU A 176 -26.21 1.20 24.26
N ALA A 177 -26.81 1.22 23.06
CA ALA A 177 -27.67 0.14 22.58
C ALA A 177 -26.92 -1.21 22.52
N ALA A 178 -25.69 -1.20 22.04
CA ALA A 178 -24.88 -2.42 22.00
C ALA A 178 -24.57 -2.98 23.40
N LYS A 179 -24.31 -2.12 24.38
CA LYS A 179 -24.13 -2.52 25.78
C LYS A 179 -25.41 -3.08 26.37
N SER A 180 -26.55 -2.50 26.05
CA SER A 180 -27.86 -3.00 26.50
C SER A 180 -28.19 -4.41 25.96
N LEU A 181 -27.61 -4.77 24.83
CA LEU A 181 -27.66 -6.11 24.24
C LEU A 181 -26.61 -7.08 24.86
N GLY A 182 -25.87 -6.66 25.88
CA GLY A 182 -24.83 -7.46 26.52
C GLY A 182 -23.53 -7.66 25.76
N LEU A 183 -23.31 -6.88 24.70
CA LEU A 183 -22.07 -6.99 23.91
C LEU A 183 -20.87 -6.46 24.72
N ASN A 184 -19.79 -7.23 24.73
CA ASN A 184 -18.53 -6.80 25.34
C ASN A 184 -17.79 -5.77 24.45
N LYS A 185 -16.79 -5.09 25.02
CA LYS A 185 -16.02 -4.03 24.33
C LYS A 185 -15.41 -4.49 23.01
N TYR A 186 -14.94 -5.73 22.92
CA TYR A 186 -14.35 -6.29 21.71
C TYR A 186 -15.42 -6.48 20.62
N GLN A 187 -16.55 -7.05 20.97
CA GLN A 187 -17.70 -7.25 20.06
C GLN A 187 -18.24 -5.92 19.54
N ILE A 188 -18.36 -4.90 20.41
CA ILE A 188 -18.80 -3.56 20.02
C ILE A 188 -17.82 -2.97 19.00
N ASN A 189 -16.51 -3.07 19.25
CA ASN A 189 -15.52 -2.56 18.31
C ASN A 189 -15.61 -3.25 16.95
N ILE A 190 -15.60 -4.59 16.91
CA ILE A 190 -15.51 -5.35 15.65
C ILE A 190 -16.81 -5.34 14.86
N TYR A 191 -17.97 -5.52 15.53
CA TYR A 191 -19.23 -5.70 14.81
C TYR A 191 -19.97 -4.39 14.56
N ILE A 192 -19.70 -3.34 15.33
CA ILE A 192 -20.48 -2.09 15.27
C ILE A 192 -19.59 -0.91 14.86
N LEU A 193 -18.53 -0.65 15.61
CA LEU A 193 -17.75 0.59 15.41
C LEU A 193 -16.85 0.53 14.21
N ILE A 194 -16.02 -0.50 14.03
CA ILE A 194 -15.08 -0.60 12.90
C ILE A 194 -15.80 -0.58 11.56
N PRO A 195 -16.86 -1.37 11.29
CA PRO A 195 -17.52 -1.35 10.00
C PRO A 195 -18.13 0.01 9.64
N GLN A 196 -18.67 0.72 10.62
CA GLN A 196 -19.24 2.04 10.42
C GLN A 196 -18.14 3.09 10.23
N ALA A 197 -17.12 3.07 11.09
CA ALA A 197 -15.96 3.98 10.99
C ALA A 197 -15.24 3.86 9.64
N LEU A 198 -15.04 2.64 9.15
CA LEU A 198 -14.40 2.40 7.86
C LEU A 198 -15.23 2.96 6.70
N ARG A 199 -16.58 2.88 6.76
CA ARG A 199 -17.42 3.49 5.73
C ARG A 199 -17.25 5.01 5.67
N VAL A 200 -17.17 5.64 6.82
CA VAL A 200 -16.97 7.10 6.91
C VAL A 200 -15.54 7.49 6.48
N ALA A 201 -14.55 6.71 6.89
CA ALA A 201 -13.15 6.95 6.56
C ALA A 201 -12.76 6.56 5.12
N LEU A 202 -13.60 5.79 4.40
CA LEU A 202 -13.27 5.23 3.09
C LEU A 202 -12.81 6.29 2.07
N PRO A 203 -13.46 7.48 1.94
CA PRO A 203 -12.98 8.51 1.02
C PRO A 203 -11.57 9.01 1.37
N ALA A 204 -11.29 9.23 2.67
CA ALA A 204 -9.97 9.65 3.14
C ALA A 204 -8.91 8.56 2.90
N ILE A 205 -9.23 7.30 3.21
CA ILE A 205 -8.34 6.14 2.93
C ILE A 205 -8.06 6.03 1.43
N THR A 206 -9.04 6.29 0.57
CA THR A 206 -8.85 6.29 -0.88
C THR A 206 -7.88 7.41 -1.31
N ASN A 207 -7.97 8.59 -0.70
CA ASN A 207 -7.00 9.67 -0.93
C ASN A 207 -5.59 9.28 -0.46
N GLN A 208 -5.45 8.55 0.65
CA GLN A 208 -4.14 8.00 1.08
C GLN A 208 -3.58 7.04 0.04
N LEU A 209 -4.41 6.19 -0.56
CA LEU A 209 -3.99 5.26 -1.62
C LEU A 209 -3.46 6.01 -2.84
N ILE A 210 -4.20 7.02 -3.31
CA ILE A 210 -3.80 7.86 -4.45
C ILE A 210 -2.50 8.62 -4.12
N GLY A 211 -2.42 9.23 -2.93
CA GLY A 211 -1.24 9.93 -2.46
C GLY A 211 -0.02 9.00 -2.35
N LEU A 212 -0.21 7.77 -1.87
CA LEU A 212 0.85 6.78 -1.82
C LEU A 212 1.38 6.43 -3.22
N PHE A 213 0.47 6.22 -4.19
CA PHE A 213 0.84 5.98 -5.58
C PHE A 213 1.68 7.12 -6.16
N GLN A 214 1.28 8.37 -5.93
CA GLN A 214 2.03 9.56 -6.35
C GLN A 214 3.39 9.67 -5.64
N ASN A 215 3.43 9.40 -4.34
CA ASN A 215 4.63 9.49 -3.51
C ASN A 215 5.68 8.43 -3.84
N THR A 216 5.35 7.39 -4.62
CA THR A 216 6.36 6.44 -5.13
C THR A 216 7.43 7.15 -5.96
N SER A 217 7.14 8.32 -6.54
CA SER A 217 8.11 9.15 -7.26
C SER A 217 9.33 9.56 -6.43
N LEU A 218 9.19 9.60 -5.10
CA LEU A 218 10.31 9.87 -4.19
C LEU A 218 11.34 8.73 -4.17
N MET A 219 10.99 7.54 -4.64
CA MET A 219 11.89 6.39 -4.64
C MET A 219 13.04 6.53 -5.65
N ALA A 220 12.88 7.37 -6.67
CA ALA A 220 13.97 7.66 -7.61
C ALA A 220 15.23 8.18 -6.88
N ILE A 221 15.05 8.95 -5.79
CA ILE A 221 16.14 9.44 -4.93
C ILE A 221 16.87 8.29 -4.23
N LEU A 222 16.17 7.19 -3.97
CA LEU A 222 16.71 5.99 -3.33
C LEU A 222 17.31 5.00 -4.34
N GLY A 223 17.38 5.38 -5.62
CA GLY A 223 17.88 4.53 -6.70
C GLY A 223 16.91 3.44 -7.13
N LEU A 224 15.62 3.59 -6.84
CA LEU A 224 14.56 2.71 -7.31
C LEU A 224 13.85 3.40 -8.49
N MET A 225 14.01 2.85 -9.69
CA MET A 225 13.47 3.42 -10.93
C MET A 225 12.00 3.03 -11.11
N GLU A 226 11.11 3.73 -10.41
CA GLU A 226 9.66 3.61 -10.54
C GLU A 226 9.16 4.28 -11.86
N LEU A 227 7.84 4.41 -12.02
CA LEU A 227 7.23 4.90 -13.26
C LEU A 227 7.81 6.25 -13.74
N LEU A 228 7.89 7.24 -12.85
CA LEU A 228 8.42 8.56 -13.19
C LEU A 228 9.92 8.53 -13.45
N GLY A 229 10.68 7.75 -12.66
CA GLY A 229 12.12 7.58 -12.85
C GLY A 229 12.44 6.96 -14.20
N VAL A 230 11.74 5.92 -14.62
CA VAL A 230 11.88 5.29 -15.93
C VAL A 230 11.45 6.27 -17.04
N SER A 231 10.31 6.96 -16.85
CA SER A 231 9.84 7.96 -17.84
C SER A 231 10.88 9.06 -18.07
N ARG A 232 11.46 9.60 -16.99
CA ARG A 232 12.51 10.61 -17.07
C ARG A 232 13.77 10.10 -17.78
N SER A 233 14.17 8.85 -17.54
CA SER A 233 15.33 8.25 -18.20
C SER A 233 15.13 8.08 -19.72
N ILE A 234 13.92 7.74 -20.14
CA ILE A 234 13.55 7.63 -21.56
C ILE A 234 13.53 9.03 -22.19
N LEU A 235 12.88 9.99 -21.54
CA LEU A 235 12.71 11.36 -22.03
C LEU A 235 14.02 12.19 -22.00
N ALA A 236 15.03 11.70 -21.31
CA ALA A 236 16.39 12.30 -21.38
C ALA A 236 17.08 12.08 -22.71
N ASN A 237 16.59 11.15 -23.56
CA ASN A 237 17.10 10.98 -24.90
C ASN A 237 16.61 12.15 -25.79
N PRO A 238 17.51 12.86 -26.50
CA PRO A 238 17.16 13.97 -27.41
C PRO A 238 16.11 13.64 -28.47
N GLU A 239 16.02 12.37 -28.87
CA GLU A 239 15.00 11.91 -29.83
C GLU A 239 13.56 12.09 -29.32
N TYR A 240 13.36 12.15 -28.00
CA TYR A 240 12.05 12.24 -27.36
C TYR A 240 11.72 13.61 -26.76
N ILE A 241 12.44 14.68 -27.20
CA ILE A 241 12.30 16.02 -26.61
C ILE A 241 10.86 16.57 -26.76
N GLY A 242 10.19 16.26 -27.88
CA GLY A 242 8.78 16.65 -28.11
C GLY A 242 7.82 15.97 -27.12
N GLN A 243 8.04 14.69 -26.85
CA GLN A 243 7.25 13.91 -25.88
C GLN A 243 7.50 14.38 -24.44
N TYR A 244 8.71 14.85 -24.13
CA TYR A 244 9.04 15.44 -22.83
C TYR A 244 8.18 16.68 -22.54
N ILE A 245 8.07 17.59 -23.49
CA ILE A 245 7.24 18.80 -23.37
C ILE A 245 5.77 18.41 -23.17
N LEU A 246 5.26 17.43 -23.92
CA LEU A 246 3.90 16.95 -23.82
C LEU A 246 3.62 16.28 -22.46
N SER A 247 4.58 15.54 -21.94
CA SER A 247 4.51 14.92 -20.61
C SER A 247 4.43 15.95 -19.49
N LEU A 248 5.19 17.05 -19.58
CA LEU A 248 5.18 18.13 -18.60
C LEU A 248 3.84 18.89 -18.55
N ILE A 249 3.11 18.98 -19.67
CA ILE A 249 1.82 19.64 -19.73
C ILE A 249 0.73 18.85 -18.99
N HIS A 250 0.89 17.53 -18.87
CA HIS A 250 -0.10 16.62 -18.29
C HIS A 250 0.20 16.20 -16.85
N ILE A 251 1.29 16.67 -16.26
CA ILE A 251 1.64 16.51 -14.85
C ILE A 251 1.27 17.75 -14.07
#